data_c72e20e628f126adcd241caf622ac709
#
_entry.id   c72e20e628f126adcd241caf622ac709
#
_cell.length_a   1.000
_cell.length_b   1.000
_cell.length_c   1.000
_cell.angle_alpha   90.00
_cell.angle_beta   90.00
_cell.angle_gamma   90.00
#
_symmetry.space_group_name_H-M   'P 1'
#
loop_
_entity.id
_entity.type
_entity.pdbx_description
1 polymer ?
#
loop_
_entity_poly.entity_id
_entity_poly.type
_entity_poly.pdbx_seq_one_letter_code
_entity_poly.pdbx_strand_id
1 'polypeptide(L)'
;TRERVNHMLGAMIGDIMGSAYEAYEKNDQPIKPFEPALPQKPTDLIVFLSKRMNGRPSCTDDTILTLAIARAVKNCEEKGITDFTACKKEFRYQIITYYNRYQKKTRGWGGGFQSWVKKGATKDNDSTANGSAMRISAIGWSYDTLEETLRMAKCSAIPTHNSEDGIMGAKAIAAAIYLARHGVEKDEIKAFFEATSKESVEKYFADKTKAEI
;
A
#
# COMPACT_ATOMS: atom_id res chain seq x y z
N THR A 1 0.32 18.01 -2.71
CA THR A 1 -0.08 19.10 -1.84
C THR A 1 -1.08 18.60 -0.78
N ARG A 2 -1.72 19.50 -0.01
CA ARG A 2 -2.59 19.15 1.15
C ARG A 2 -3.76 18.22 0.79
N GLU A 3 -4.29 18.32 -0.42
CA GLU A 3 -5.32 17.42 -0.93
C GLU A 3 -4.86 15.97 -1.05
N ARG A 4 -3.68 15.71 -1.61
CA ARG A 4 -3.15 14.34 -1.78
C ARG A 4 -2.93 13.61 -0.44
N VAL A 5 -2.60 14.32 0.64
CA VAL A 5 -2.46 13.72 1.98
C VAL A 5 -3.81 13.29 2.54
N ASN A 6 -4.89 14.07 2.29
CA ASN A 6 -6.22 13.72 2.75
C ASN A 6 -6.73 12.41 2.14
N HIS A 7 -6.33 12.10 0.90
CA HIS A 7 -6.75 10.86 0.21
C HIS A 7 -6.11 9.59 0.80
N MET A 8 -4.99 9.69 1.51
CA MET A 8 -4.34 8.53 2.16
C MET A 8 -4.90 8.24 3.57
N LEU A 9 -5.73 9.13 4.13
CA LEU A 9 -6.33 8.92 5.46
C LEU A 9 -7.15 7.63 5.51
N GLY A 10 -7.84 7.28 4.41
CA GLY A 10 -8.61 6.03 4.33
C GLY A 10 -7.74 4.79 4.52
N ALA A 11 -6.55 4.73 3.92
CA ALA A 11 -5.62 3.62 4.09
C ALA A 11 -5.11 3.52 5.54
N MET A 12 -4.75 4.66 6.16
CA MET A 12 -4.30 4.69 7.55
C MET A 12 -5.41 4.31 8.53
N ILE A 13 -6.64 4.78 8.31
CA ILE A 13 -7.80 4.39 9.11
C ILE A 13 -8.07 2.90 8.96
N GLY A 14 -7.98 2.37 7.74
CA GLY A 14 -8.13 0.94 7.46
C GLY A 14 -7.10 0.09 8.22
N ASP A 15 -5.82 0.49 8.20
CA ASP A 15 -4.76 -0.15 8.98
C ASP A 15 -5.08 -0.16 10.49
N ILE A 16 -5.36 1.01 11.07
CA ILE A 16 -5.68 1.13 12.50
C ILE A 16 -6.88 0.25 12.88
N MET A 17 -7.93 0.23 12.07
CA MET A 17 -9.10 -0.59 12.30
C MET A 17 -8.80 -2.08 12.10
N GLY A 18 -8.10 -2.44 11.03
CA GLY A 18 -7.72 -3.81 10.69
C GLY A 18 -6.74 -4.41 11.68
N SER A 19 -5.86 -3.60 12.24
CA SER A 19 -4.83 -4.05 13.19
C SER A 19 -5.39 -4.74 14.45
N ALA A 20 -6.66 -4.47 14.79
CA ALA A 20 -7.36 -5.16 15.88
C ALA A 20 -7.60 -6.66 15.59
N TYR A 21 -7.59 -7.04 14.30
CA TYR A 21 -7.89 -8.40 13.86
C TYR A 21 -6.63 -9.23 13.60
N GLU A 22 -5.48 -8.61 13.34
CA GLU A 22 -4.21 -9.30 13.10
C GLU A 22 -3.75 -10.19 14.28
N ALA A 23 -4.16 -9.87 15.50
CA ALA A 23 -3.81 -10.63 16.69
C ALA A 23 -4.59 -11.97 16.81
N TYR A 24 -5.69 -12.11 16.08
CA TYR A 24 -6.54 -13.31 16.17
C TYR A 24 -6.00 -14.49 15.34
N GLU A 25 -5.27 -14.24 14.26
CA GLU A 25 -4.66 -15.32 13.45
C GLU A 25 -3.63 -16.14 14.22
N LYS A 26 -2.99 -15.56 15.24
CA LYS A 26 -1.94 -16.23 16.02
C LYS A 26 -2.45 -17.21 17.06
N ASN A 27 -3.74 -17.22 17.37
CA ASN A 27 -4.30 -17.98 18.50
C ASN A 27 -5.35 -19.03 18.08
N ASP A 28 -5.45 -19.42 16.80
CA ASP A 28 -6.45 -20.36 16.27
C ASP A 28 -7.91 -20.04 16.68
N GLN A 29 -8.18 -18.79 17.06
CA GLN A 29 -9.55 -18.36 17.36
C GLN A 29 -10.23 -17.95 16.04
N PRO A 30 -11.49 -18.36 15.82
CA PRO A 30 -12.21 -17.96 14.62
C PRO A 30 -12.32 -16.44 14.58
N ILE A 31 -11.93 -15.86 13.44
CA ILE A 31 -12.10 -14.42 13.17
C ILE A 31 -13.60 -14.11 13.32
N LYS A 32 -13.96 -13.33 14.34
CA LYS A 32 -15.34 -12.87 14.45
C LYS A 32 -15.66 -12.03 13.22
N PRO A 33 -16.79 -12.28 12.53
CA PRO A 33 -17.18 -11.47 11.41
C PRO A 33 -17.10 -9.98 11.75
N PHE A 34 -16.63 -9.18 10.81
CA PHE A 34 -16.70 -7.73 10.95
C PHE A 34 -18.17 -7.33 11.07
N GLU A 35 -18.59 -6.93 12.26
CA GLU A 35 -19.92 -6.36 12.43
C GLU A 35 -19.95 -5.00 11.75
N PRO A 36 -20.79 -4.79 10.73
CA PRO A 36 -20.74 -3.62 9.86
C PRO A 36 -21.16 -2.32 10.52
N ALA A 37 -21.61 -2.34 11.75
CA ALA A 37 -21.99 -1.14 12.49
C ALA A 37 -20.73 -0.43 13.06
N LEU A 38 -20.00 0.29 12.19
CA LEU A 38 -19.04 1.28 12.65
C LEU A 38 -19.79 2.37 13.39
N PRO A 39 -19.31 2.76 14.60
CA PRO A 39 -19.88 3.90 15.30
C PRO A 39 -19.83 5.15 14.42
N GLN A 40 -20.94 5.87 14.35
CA GLN A 40 -21.04 7.07 13.50
C GLN A 40 -20.26 8.26 14.07
N LYS A 41 -19.88 8.23 15.34
CA LYS A 41 -19.11 9.30 15.99
C LYS A 41 -17.66 8.89 16.15
N PRO A 42 -16.69 9.77 15.84
CA PRO A 42 -15.25 9.48 15.99
C PRO A 42 -14.86 9.05 17.41
N THR A 43 -15.50 9.62 18.44
CA THR A 43 -15.26 9.25 19.85
C THR A 43 -15.66 7.80 20.14
N ASP A 44 -16.78 7.36 19.60
CA ASP A 44 -17.28 6.00 19.79
C ASP A 44 -16.43 4.98 19.04
N LEU A 45 -15.88 5.38 17.88
CA LEU A 45 -14.90 4.58 17.13
C LEU A 45 -13.63 4.34 17.95
N ILE A 46 -13.09 5.36 18.60
CA ILE A 46 -11.91 5.22 19.48
C ILE A 46 -12.20 4.25 20.63
N VAL A 47 -13.36 4.36 21.27
CA VAL A 47 -13.78 3.46 22.34
C VAL A 47 -13.97 2.03 21.85
N PHE A 48 -14.59 1.87 20.67
CA PHE A 48 -14.80 0.57 20.04
C PHE A 48 -13.48 -0.12 19.72
N LEU A 49 -12.53 0.58 19.08
CA LEU A 49 -11.20 0.07 18.76
C LEU A 49 -10.40 -0.23 20.04
N SER A 50 -10.46 0.62 21.04
CA SER A 50 -9.77 0.42 22.33
C SER A 50 -10.22 -0.86 23.05
N LYS A 51 -11.52 -1.16 23.03
CA LYS A 51 -12.06 -2.39 23.62
C LYS A 51 -11.58 -3.66 22.90
N ARG A 52 -11.48 -3.61 21.55
CA ARG A 52 -11.03 -4.75 20.75
C ARG A 52 -9.52 -4.98 20.82
N MET A 53 -8.74 -3.94 21.02
CA MET A 53 -7.27 -3.97 20.99
C MET A 53 -6.62 -4.07 22.37
N ASN A 54 -7.32 -4.54 23.39
CA ASN A 54 -6.83 -4.49 24.77
C ASN A 54 -6.28 -3.11 25.16
N GLY A 55 -6.95 -2.06 24.68
CA GLY A 55 -6.78 -0.70 25.15
C GLY A 55 -6.11 0.30 24.22
N ARG A 56 -5.52 -0.07 23.04
CA ARG A 56 -4.89 0.96 22.20
C ARG A 56 -4.95 0.65 20.71
N PRO A 57 -5.74 1.41 19.91
CA PRO A 57 -5.59 1.44 18.45
C PRO A 57 -4.16 1.87 18.09
N SER A 58 -3.51 1.18 17.19
CA SER A 58 -2.15 1.52 16.78
C SER A 58 -1.99 1.37 15.27
N CYS A 59 -1.20 2.26 14.67
CA CYS A 59 -0.70 2.07 13.33
C CYS A 59 0.24 0.86 13.29
N THR A 60 0.24 0.15 12.15
CA THR A 60 1.23 -0.89 11.86
C THR A 60 2.27 -0.40 10.85
N ASP A 61 3.09 -1.32 10.36
CA ASP A 61 4.02 -1.04 9.26
C ASP A 61 3.30 -0.63 7.96
N ASP A 62 2.05 -1.01 7.75
CA ASP A 62 1.21 -0.57 6.64
C ASP A 62 1.13 0.96 6.56
N THR A 63 0.72 1.62 7.64
CA THR A 63 0.68 3.09 7.71
C THR A 63 2.07 3.70 7.55
N ILE A 64 3.07 3.16 8.26
CA ILE A 64 4.42 3.75 8.26
C ILE A 64 5.04 3.67 6.86
N LEU A 65 4.89 2.54 6.19
CA LEU A 65 5.43 2.37 4.84
C LEU A 65 4.60 3.12 3.78
N THR A 66 3.29 3.27 3.97
CA THR A 66 2.45 4.16 3.13
C THR A 66 2.98 5.60 3.18
N LEU A 67 3.30 6.11 4.37
CA LEU A 67 3.90 7.44 4.53
C LEU A 67 5.31 7.53 3.92
N ALA A 68 6.10 6.46 3.98
CA ALA A 68 7.41 6.40 3.34
C ALA A 68 7.29 6.53 1.81
N ILE A 69 6.34 5.80 1.19
CA ILE A 69 6.08 5.89 -0.25
C ILE A 69 5.59 7.29 -0.63
N ALA A 70 4.65 7.86 0.13
CA ALA A 70 4.16 9.22 -0.09
C ALA A 70 5.30 10.26 -0.05
N ARG A 71 6.22 10.13 0.90
CA ARG A 71 7.40 10.99 1.00
C ARG A 71 8.31 10.83 -0.20
N ALA A 72 8.56 9.59 -0.66
CA ALA A 72 9.38 9.35 -1.83
C ALA A 72 8.78 9.96 -3.10
N VAL A 73 7.46 9.78 -3.33
CA VAL A 73 6.74 10.41 -4.45
C VAL A 73 6.92 11.92 -4.41
N LYS A 74 6.65 12.54 -3.25
CA LYS A 74 6.81 13.98 -3.06
C LYS A 74 8.24 14.46 -3.34
N ASN A 75 9.24 13.74 -2.86
CA ASN A 75 10.64 14.09 -3.08
C ASN A 75 11.02 13.97 -4.56
N CYS A 76 10.54 12.96 -5.28
CA CYS A 76 10.75 12.83 -6.72
C CYS A 76 10.12 14.01 -7.47
N GLU A 77 8.89 14.39 -7.13
CA GLU A 77 8.18 15.53 -7.71
C GLU A 77 8.93 16.85 -7.46
N GLU A 78 9.27 17.15 -6.20
CA GLU A 78 9.95 18.40 -5.80
C GLU A 78 11.35 18.56 -6.40
N LYS A 79 12.04 17.44 -6.64
CA LYS A 79 13.39 17.43 -7.21
C LYS A 79 13.43 17.20 -8.73
N GLY A 80 12.27 17.05 -9.38
CA GLY A 80 12.17 16.73 -10.81
C GLY A 80 12.80 15.38 -11.19
N ILE A 81 12.79 14.40 -10.28
CA ILE A 81 13.35 13.06 -10.54
C ILE A 81 12.31 12.24 -11.32
N THR A 82 12.59 11.94 -12.58
CA THR A 82 11.74 11.13 -13.47
C THR A 82 12.39 9.81 -13.90
N ASP A 83 13.71 9.69 -13.76
CA ASP A 83 14.44 8.46 -14.07
C ASP A 83 14.03 7.32 -13.14
N PHE A 84 13.73 6.15 -13.72
CA PHE A 84 13.24 4.99 -12.98
C PHE A 84 14.22 4.51 -11.90
N THR A 85 15.51 4.48 -12.21
CA THR A 85 16.53 4.02 -11.28
C THR A 85 16.72 4.99 -10.11
N ALA A 86 16.66 6.29 -10.39
CA ALA A 86 16.73 7.33 -9.37
C ALA A 86 15.49 7.32 -8.47
N CYS A 87 14.29 7.18 -9.03
CA CYS A 87 13.06 6.99 -8.25
C CYS A 87 13.14 5.74 -7.38
N LYS A 88 13.60 4.60 -7.91
CA LYS A 88 13.78 3.36 -7.15
C LYS A 88 14.71 3.55 -5.96
N LYS A 89 15.80 4.30 -6.12
CA LYS A 89 16.72 4.64 -5.03
C LYS A 89 16.03 5.49 -3.96
N GLU A 90 15.22 6.46 -4.37
CA GLU A 90 14.46 7.30 -3.43
C GLU A 90 13.43 6.48 -2.66
N PHE A 91 12.68 5.59 -3.31
CA PHE A 91 11.76 4.68 -2.61
C PHE A 91 12.49 3.82 -1.58
N ARG A 92 13.60 3.19 -1.96
CA ARG A 92 14.41 2.40 -1.03
C ARG A 92 14.88 3.22 0.16
N TYR A 93 15.38 4.41 -0.09
CA TYR A 93 15.87 5.31 0.95
C TYR A 93 14.77 5.68 1.96
N GLN A 94 13.58 6.06 1.49
CA GLN A 94 12.48 6.42 2.36
C GLN A 94 11.94 5.22 3.15
N ILE A 95 11.81 4.05 2.53
CA ILE A 95 11.41 2.80 3.20
C ILE A 95 12.34 2.51 4.40
N ILE A 96 13.65 2.55 4.19
CA ILE A 96 14.65 2.29 5.24
C ILE A 96 14.60 3.40 6.31
N THR A 97 14.49 4.66 5.90
CA THR A 97 14.45 5.81 6.80
C THR A 97 13.25 5.72 7.75
N TYR A 98 12.06 5.43 7.23
CA TYR A 98 10.86 5.30 8.04
C TYR A 98 10.90 4.05 8.93
N TYR A 99 11.38 2.91 8.43
CA TYR A 99 11.62 1.73 9.25
C TYR A 99 12.52 2.06 10.44
N ASN A 100 13.70 2.62 10.22
CA ASN A 100 14.66 2.94 11.27
C ASN A 100 14.08 3.89 12.33
N ARG A 101 13.24 4.83 11.90
CA ARG A 101 12.58 5.81 12.78
C ARG A 101 11.49 5.20 13.65
N TYR A 102 10.74 4.22 13.13
CA TYR A 102 9.50 3.76 13.74
C TYR A 102 9.51 2.29 14.18
N GLN A 103 10.52 1.48 13.85
CA GLN A 103 10.56 0.04 14.12
C GLN A 103 10.33 -0.34 15.59
N LYS A 104 10.70 0.53 16.54
CA LYS A 104 10.49 0.32 17.99
C LYS A 104 9.14 0.85 18.49
N LYS A 105 8.41 1.59 17.66
CA LYS A 105 7.17 2.28 18.03
C LYS A 105 5.94 1.66 17.37
N THR A 106 6.13 0.83 16.37
CA THR A 106 5.07 0.16 15.61
C THR A 106 5.36 -1.33 15.51
N ARG A 107 4.33 -2.09 15.18
CA ARG A 107 4.36 -3.55 14.99
C ARG A 107 4.08 -3.89 13.51
N GLY A 108 3.99 -5.19 13.21
CA GLY A 108 3.66 -5.71 11.88
C GLY A 108 4.88 -6.05 11.00
N TRP A 109 6.06 -5.54 11.35
CA TRP A 109 7.27 -5.71 10.55
C TRP A 109 7.58 -7.15 10.19
N GLY A 110 7.51 -7.50 8.93
CA GLY A 110 7.83 -8.84 8.43
C GLY A 110 9.28 -9.25 8.71
N GLY A 111 9.51 -10.50 9.15
CA GLY A 111 10.85 -10.98 9.48
C GLY A 111 11.83 -10.96 8.30
N GLY A 112 11.35 -11.27 7.08
CA GLY A 112 12.15 -11.17 5.85
C GLY A 112 12.59 -9.74 5.55
N PHE A 113 11.68 -8.76 5.70
CA PHE A 113 11.97 -7.35 5.55
C PHE A 113 13.01 -6.86 6.57
N GLN A 114 12.84 -7.20 7.85
CA GLN A 114 13.81 -6.85 8.90
C GLN A 114 15.19 -7.44 8.62
N SER A 115 15.25 -8.71 8.17
CA SER A 115 16.51 -9.36 7.79
C SER A 115 17.18 -8.64 6.62
N TRP A 116 16.41 -8.23 5.59
CA TRP A 116 16.92 -7.47 4.46
C TRP A 116 17.52 -6.13 4.89
N VAL A 117 16.83 -5.38 5.77
CA VAL A 117 17.39 -4.11 6.30
C VAL A 117 18.67 -4.35 7.12
N LYS A 118 18.69 -5.37 7.98
CA LYS A 118 19.88 -5.74 8.79
C LYS A 118 21.09 -6.09 7.91
N LYS A 119 20.87 -6.66 6.72
CA LYS A 119 21.93 -6.95 5.73
C LYS A 119 22.35 -5.73 4.90
N GLY A 120 21.89 -4.53 5.26
CA GLY A 120 22.25 -3.26 4.63
C GLY A 120 21.36 -2.85 3.46
N ALA A 121 20.36 -3.65 3.07
CA ALA A 121 19.37 -3.33 2.03
C ALA A 121 19.96 -2.84 0.68
N THR A 122 21.16 -3.33 0.33
CA THR A 122 21.90 -2.88 -0.86
C THR A 122 21.40 -3.49 -2.16
N LYS A 123 20.82 -4.69 -2.09
CA LYS A 123 20.24 -5.41 -3.22
C LYS A 123 18.71 -5.38 -3.13
N ASP A 124 18.05 -5.55 -4.27
CA ASP A 124 16.61 -5.79 -4.31
C ASP A 124 16.29 -7.14 -3.63
N ASN A 125 15.09 -7.24 -3.04
CA ASN A 125 14.66 -8.43 -2.31
C ASN A 125 13.43 -9.04 -3.01
N ASP A 126 13.40 -10.36 -3.16
CA ASP A 126 12.39 -11.08 -3.96
C ASP A 126 11.21 -11.59 -3.11
N SER A 127 10.77 -10.80 -2.12
CA SER A 127 9.61 -11.17 -1.29
C SER A 127 8.33 -11.31 -2.13
N THR A 128 7.53 -12.33 -1.82
CA THR A 128 6.18 -12.56 -2.37
C THR A 128 5.06 -12.10 -1.41
N ALA A 129 5.42 -11.57 -0.24
CA ALA A 129 4.47 -11.10 0.76
C ALA A 129 3.74 -9.81 0.28
N ASN A 130 2.69 -9.41 1.00
CA ASN A 130 1.83 -8.26 0.65
C ASN A 130 2.47 -6.87 0.84
N GLY A 131 3.70 -6.79 1.36
CA GLY A 131 4.30 -5.52 1.80
C GLY A 131 4.51 -4.46 0.72
N SER A 132 4.50 -4.81 -0.56
CA SER A 132 4.49 -3.83 -1.67
C SER A 132 3.08 -3.28 -1.95
N ALA A 133 2.05 -4.12 -1.82
CA ALA A 133 0.65 -3.78 -2.09
C ALA A 133 0.04 -2.94 -0.97
N MET A 134 0.28 -3.31 0.30
CA MET A 134 -0.31 -2.65 1.48
C MET A 134 0.03 -1.15 1.56
N ARG A 135 1.18 -0.72 1.03
CA ARG A 135 1.70 0.65 1.12
C ARG A 135 1.52 1.51 -0.12
N ILE A 136 0.86 0.99 -1.17
CA ILE A 136 0.89 1.56 -2.51
C ILE A 136 -0.07 2.73 -2.74
N SER A 137 -0.95 3.03 -1.79
CA SER A 137 -2.03 4.00 -1.98
C SER A 137 -1.56 5.37 -2.47
N ALA A 138 -0.41 5.85 -2.00
CA ALA A 138 0.17 7.10 -2.47
C ALA A 138 0.44 7.12 -3.99
N ILE A 139 0.86 5.99 -4.56
CA ILE A 139 1.10 5.86 -6.00
C ILE A 139 -0.22 5.95 -6.77
N GLY A 140 -1.26 5.21 -6.36
CA GLY A 140 -2.57 5.24 -7.01
C GLY A 140 -3.22 6.64 -7.04
N TRP A 141 -2.83 7.54 -6.13
CA TRP A 141 -3.34 8.91 -6.06
C TRP A 141 -2.46 9.96 -6.75
N SER A 142 -1.23 9.65 -7.17
CA SER A 142 -0.25 10.67 -7.52
C SER A 142 -0.06 10.92 -9.01
N TYR A 143 -0.38 9.96 -9.87
CA TYR A 143 -0.08 10.05 -11.30
C TYR A 143 -1.35 10.21 -12.14
N ASP A 144 -1.25 10.96 -13.25
CA ASP A 144 -2.41 11.34 -14.07
C ASP A 144 -2.75 10.29 -15.14
N THR A 145 -1.83 9.34 -15.42
CA THR A 145 -2.06 8.24 -16.34
C THR A 145 -1.93 6.90 -15.64
N LEU A 146 -2.70 5.91 -16.12
CA LEU A 146 -2.61 4.55 -15.61
C LEU A 146 -1.24 3.93 -15.88
N GLU A 147 -0.67 4.19 -17.06
CA GLU A 147 0.65 3.69 -17.44
C GLU A 147 1.72 4.15 -16.44
N GLU A 148 1.76 5.43 -16.12
CA GLU A 148 2.71 5.97 -15.16
C GLU A 148 2.44 5.46 -13.75
N THR A 149 1.17 5.30 -13.36
CA THR A 149 0.77 4.69 -12.09
C THR A 149 1.32 3.28 -11.96
N LEU A 150 1.17 2.44 -12.99
CA LEU A 150 1.68 1.06 -13.02
C LEU A 150 3.22 1.02 -13.04
N ARG A 151 3.85 1.91 -13.82
CA ARG A 151 5.30 2.06 -13.88
C ARG A 151 5.88 2.37 -12.51
N MET A 152 5.28 3.32 -11.80
CA MET A 152 5.75 3.75 -10.49
C MET A 152 5.37 2.78 -9.37
N ALA A 153 4.26 2.04 -9.51
CA ALA A 153 3.95 0.93 -8.61
C ALA A 153 5.04 -0.14 -8.66
N LYS A 154 5.45 -0.57 -9.86
CA LYS A 154 6.60 -1.45 -10.06
C LYS A 154 7.87 -0.87 -9.43
N CYS A 155 8.16 0.40 -9.71
CA CYS A 155 9.35 1.08 -9.21
C CYS A 155 9.43 1.06 -7.67
N SER A 156 8.31 1.28 -6.98
CA SER A 156 8.22 1.28 -5.51
C SER A 156 8.27 -0.13 -4.89
N ALA A 157 7.84 -1.16 -5.65
CA ALA A 157 7.83 -2.54 -5.19
C ALA A 157 9.24 -3.16 -5.20
N ILE A 158 9.98 -2.99 -6.30
CA ILE A 158 11.26 -3.66 -6.58
C ILE A 158 12.24 -3.66 -5.40
N PRO A 159 12.47 -2.58 -4.64
CA PRO A 159 13.45 -2.61 -3.56
C PRO A 159 13.26 -3.75 -2.55
N THR A 160 12.01 -4.14 -2.30
CA THR A 160 11.64 -5.11 -1.25
C THR A 160 10.88 -6.33 -1.76
N HIS A 161 10.24 -6.24 -2.92
CA HIS A 161 9.33 -7.25 -3.50
C HIS A 161 9.55 -7.33 -5.01
N ASN A 162 10.75 -7.70 -5.43
CA ASN A 162 11.11 -7.84 -6.85
C ASN A 162 10.63 -9.17 -7.47
N SER A 163 9.82 -9.93 -6.76
CA SER A 163 9.12 -11.10 -7.31
C SER A 163 7.98 -10.68 -8.23
N GLU A 164 7.56 -11.56 -9.12
CA GLU A 164 6.41 -11.33 -9.99
C GLU A 164 5.14 -11.03 -9.17
N ASP A 165 4.84 -11.85 -8.14
CA ASP A 165 3.69 -11.66 -7.26
C ASP A 165 3.74 -10.34 -6.49
N GLY A 166 4.92 -9.98 -5.96
CA GLY A 166 5.12 -8.72 -5.24
C GLY A 166 4.90 -7.49 -6.12
N ILE A 167 5.39 -7.52 -7.36
CA ILE A 167 5.18 -6.44 -8.34
C ILE A 167 3.72 -6.38 -8.79
N MET A 168 3.11 -7.54 -9.07
CA MET A 168 1.72 -7.61 -9.51
C MET A 168 0.75 -7.14 -8.43
N GLY A 169 0.95 -7.52 -7.17
CA GLY A 169 0.13 -7.03 -6.06
C GLY A 169 0.17 -5.51 -5.94
N ALA A 170 1.35 -4.90 -6.04
CA ALA A 170 1.49 -3.44 -6.03
C ALA A 170 0.78 -2.77 -7.22
N LYS A 171 0.98 -3.27 -8.44
CA LYS A 171 0.33 -2.77 -9.65
C LYS A 171 -1.20 -2.87 -9.55
N ALA A 172 -1.71 -4.02 -9.09
CA ALA A 172 -3.14 -4.28 -8.99
C ALA A 172 -3.83 -3.27 -8.05
N ILE A 173 -3.31 -3.08 -6.84
CA ILE A 173 -3.89 -2.14 -5.88
C ILE A 173 -3.74 -0.68 -6.36
N ALA A 174 -2.60 -0.32 -6.94
CA ALA A 174 -2.42 1.03 -7.51
C ALA A 174 -3.43 1.30 -8.64
N ALA A 175 -3.66 0.32 -9.52
CA ALA A 175 -4.65 0.41 -10.59
C ALA A 175 -6.08 0.55 -10.03
N ALA A 176 -6.45 -0.24 -9.03
CA ALA A 176 -7.78 -0.14 -8.41
C ALA A 176 -8.04 1.25 -7.84
N ILE A 177 -7.04 1.83 -7.16
CA ILE A 177 -7.14 3.18 -6.61
C ILE A 177 -7.22 4.21 -7.73
N TYR A 178 -6.41 4.06 -8.79
CA TYR A 178 -6.47 4.93 -9.96
C TYR A 178 -7.86 4.91 -10.62
N LEU A 179 -8.41 3.73 -10.89
CA LEU A 179 -9.73 3.56 -11.50
C LEU A 179 -10.84 4.16 -10.62
N ALA A 180 -10.83 3.86 -9.32
CA ALA A 180 -11.81 4.38 -8.38
C ALA A 180 -11.82 5.91 -8.31
N ARG A 181 -10.65 6.56 -8.31
CA ARG A 181 -10.57 8.02 -8.30
C ARG A 181 -11.01 8.68 -9.61
N HIS A 182 -11.05 7.92 -10.72
CA HIS A 182 -11.56 8.35 -12.01
C HIS A 182 -13.04 7.97 -12.24
N GLY A 183 -13.74 7.55 -11.17
CA GLY A 183 -15.19 7.31 -11.20
C GLY A 183 -15.58 5.95 -11.76
N VAL A 184 -14.63 5.00 -11.90
CA VAL A 184 -14.99 3.63 -12.29
C VAL A 184 -15.72 2.96 -11.13
N GLU A 185 -16.86 2.37 -11.42
CA GLU A 185 -17.75 1.77 -10.42
C GLU A 185 -17.11 0.53 -9.77
N LYS A 186 -17.46 0.30 -8.50
CA LYS A 186 -16.90 -0.78 -7.68
C LYS A 186 -17.03 -2.17 -8.31
N ASP A 187 -18.19 -2.43 -8.94
CA ASP A 187 -18.45 -3.74 -9.58
C ASP A 187 -17.61 -3.94 -10.84
N GLU A 188 -17.30 -2.88 -11.59
CA GLU A 188 -16.37 -2.93 -12.72
C GLU A 188 -14.94 -3.18 -12.25
N ILE A 189 -14.49 -2.51 -11.16
CA ILE A 189 -13.18 -2.76 -10.56
C ILE A 189 -13.10 -4.21 -10.07
N LYS A 190 -14.16 -4.73 -9.43
CA LYS A 190 -14.24 -6.12 -8.99
C LYS A 190 -14.15 -7.09 -10.17
N ALA A 191 -14.96 -6.88 -11.21
CA ALA A 191 -14.96 -7.71 -12.42
C ALA A 191 -13.59 -7.72 -13.10
N PHE A 192 -12.89 -6.58 -13.09
CA PHE A 192 -11.52 -6.48 -13.55
C PHE A 192 -10.58 -7.46 -12.83
N PHE A 193 -10.62 -7.53 -11.48
CA PHE A 193 -9.78 -8.44 -10.70
C PHE A 193 -10.19 -9.90 -10.85
N GLU A 194 -11.48 -10.19 -11.03
CA GLU A 194 -11.99 -11.55 -11.24
C GLU A 194 -11.68 -12.10 -12.63
N ALA A 195 -11.64 -11.24 -13.66
CA ALA A 195 -11.33 -11.61 -15.04
C ALA A 195 -9.82 -11.77 -15.31
N THR A 196 -8.98 -11.31 -14.39
CA THR A 196 -7.55 -11.19 -14.64
C THR A 196 -6.76 -12.36 -14.07
N SER A 197 -6.43 -13.32 -14.93
CA SER A 197 -5.17 -14.08 -14.79
C SER A 197 -3.97 -13.13 -14.94
N LYS A 198 -2.78 -13.52 -14.45
CA LYS A 198 -1.57 -12.69 -14.46
C LYS A 198 -1.27 -11.97 -15.79
N GLU A 199 -1.64 -12.56 -16.92
CA GLU A 199 -1.42 -12.08 -18.27
C GLU A 199 -2.40 -10.99 -18.72
N SER A 200 -3.58 -10.92 -18.10
CA SER A 200 -4.67 -10.04 -18.51
C SER A 200 -4.65 -8.65 -17.89
N VAL A 201 -3.94 -8.42 -16.78
CA VAL A 201 -3.83 -7.06 -16.19
C VAL A 201 -3.15 -6.11 -17.19
N GLU A 202 -2.03 -6.51 -17.75
CA GLU A 202 -1.32 -5.68 -18.74
C GLU A 202 -2.10 -5.55 -20.05
N LYS A 203 -2.76 -6.62 -20.50
CA LYS A 203 -3.59 -6.64 -21.70
C LYS A 203 -4.86 -5.81 -21.56
N TYR A 204 -5.58 -5.95 -20.45
CA TYR A 204 -6.78 -5.15 -20.16
C TYR A 204 -6.49 -3.65 -20.19
N PHE A 205 -5.35 -3.25 -19.61
CA PHE A 205 -4.95 -1.85 -19.61
C PHE A 205 -4.47 -1.37 -20.97
N ALA A 206 -3.76 -2.22 -21.72
CA ALA A 206 -3.36 -1.90 -23.10
C ALA A 206 -4.59 -1.69 -24.02
N ASP A 207 -5.65 -2.46 -23.82
CA ASP A 207 -6.88 -2.37 -24.62
C ASP A 207 -7.73 -1.15 -24.24
N LYS A 208 -7.84 -0.78 -22.94
CA LYS A 208 -8.55 0.44 -22.51
C LYS A 208 -7.81 1.72 -22.88
N THR A 209 -6.50 1.76 -22.80
CA THR A 209 -5.71 2.94 -23.20
C THR A 209 -5.84 3.23 -24.71
N LYS A 210 -6.14 2.19 -25.52
CA LYS A 210 -6.42 2.36 -26.97
C LYS A 210 -7.85 2.81 -27.27
N ALA A 211 -8.80 2.60 -26.35
CA ALA A 211 -10.20 2.97 -26.54
C ALA A 211 -10.52 4.40 -26.10
N GLU A 212 -9.62 5.06 -25.36
CA GLU A 212 -9.75 6.45 -24.89
C GLU A 212 -8.98 7.48 -25.75
N ILE A 213 -8.35 7.03 -26.87
CA ILE A 213 -7.73 7.86 -27.90
C ILE A 213 -8.61 7.86 -29.16
#